data_e6f55a10466dcfc907498cc52bcab1af
#
_entry.id   e6f55a10466dcfc907498cc52bcab1af
#
_cell.length_a   1.000
_cell.length_b   1.000
_cell.length_c   1.000
_cell.angle_alpha   90.00
_cell.angle_beta   90.00
_cell.angle_gamma   90.00
#
_symmetry.space_group_name_H-M   'P 1'
#
loop_
_entity.id
_entity.type
_entity.pdbx_description
1 polymer ?
#
loop_
_entity_poly.entity_id
_entity_poly.type
_entity_poly.pdbx_seq_one_letter_code
_entity_poly.pdbx_strand_id
1 'polypeptide(L)'
;MSRTIMLGATALGICLVLPGASVAQTTKDLVGTWRNVSNVNIRQDGSRADVFGRSGTGMAIFASDGRFAIVNNNPDTPKFASNNRAQGTPEENKAAVLGSIALYGTYSVVNKVIAFKVEGSSYPNWTGTEQKRNLKSFTKDEFTWSLPASIGGTAEVTWRRLK
;
A
#
# COMPACT_ATOMS: atom_id res chain seq x y z
N MET A 1 -25.66 -73.01 20.47
CA MET A 1 -24.92 -72.27 19.45
C MET A 1 -25.32 -70.77 19.59
N SER A 2 -24.51 -69.99 20.30
CA SER A 2 -24.84 -68.58 20.57
C SER A 2 -23.91 -67.74 19.72
N ARG A 3 -24.49 -66.88 18.85
CA ARG A 3 -23.72 -65.92 17.99
C ARG A 3 -23.72 -64.55 18.69
N THR A 4 -22.54 -64.14 19.13
CA THR A 4 -22.29 -62.82 19.68
C THR A 4 -22.03 -61.86 18.49
N ILE A 5 -22.88 -60.80 18.38
CA ILE A 5 -22.70 -59.73 17.37
C ILE A 5 -21.95 -58.60 18.11
N MET A 6 -20.69 -58.31 17.67
CA MET A 6 -19.96 -57.12 18.08
C MET A 6 -20.43 -55.92 17.26
N LEU A 7 -21.00 -54.91 17.93
CA LEU A 7 -21.20 -53.57 17.33
C LEU A 7 -19.91 -52.77 17.45
N GLY A 8 -19.31 -52.45 16.33
CA GLY A 8 -18.21 -51.49 16.26
C GLY A 8 -18.73 -50.04 16.24
N ALA A 9 -18.40 -49.28 17.28
CA ALA A 9 -18.70 -47.85 17.35
C ALA A 9 -17.62 -47.05 16.57
N THR A 10 -17.98 -46.50 15.42
CA THR A 10 -17.13 -45.60 14.66
C THR A 10 -17.29 -44.19 15.23
N ALA A 11 -16.30 -43.67 15.95
CA ALA A 11 -16.28 -42.30 16.47
C ALA A 11 -15.88 -41.37 15.29
N LEU A 12 -16.85 -40.58 14.81
CA LEU A 12 -16.63 -39.54 13.81
C LEU A 12 -16.05 -38.31 14.53
N GLY A 13 -14.74 -38.10 14.42
CA GLY A 13 -14.07 -36.89 14.92
C GLY A 13 -14.45 -35.65 14.12
N ILE A 14 -15.27 -34.78 14.67
CA ILE A 14 -15.58 -33.46 14.10
C ILE A 14 -14.39 -32.54 14.41
N CYS A 15 -13.53 -32.27 13.43
CA CYS A 15 -12.55 -31.20 13.51
C CYS A 15 -13.30 -29.85 13.48
N LEU A 16 -13.47 -29.20 14.64
CA LEU A 16 -13.88 -27.80 14.69
C LEU A 16 -12.73 -26.94 14.17
N VAL A 17 -12.87 -26.48 12.93
CA VAL A 17 -12.04 -25.39 12.41
C VAL A 17 -12.55 -24.10 13.05
N LEU A 18 -11.87 -23.63 14.09
CA LEU A 18 -12.13 -22.31 14.66
C LEU A 18 -11.77 -21.26 13.60
N PRO A 19 -12.69 -20.36 13.23
CA PRO A 19 -12.33 -19.24 12.36
C PRO A 19 -11.29 -18.42 13.11
N GLY A 20 -10.07 -18.31 12.52
CA GLY A 20 -9.01 -17.49 13.08
C GLY A 20 -9.54 -16.07 13.31
N ALA A 21 -9.50 -15.60 14.55
CA ALA A 21 -9.88 -14.24 14.89
C ALA A 21 -9.07 -13.28 14.00
N SER A 22 -9.75 -12.54 13.13
CA SER A 22 -9.13 -11.49 12.33
C SER A 22 -8.67 -10.40 13.28
N VAL A 23 -7.39 -10.40 13.63
CA VAL A 23 -6.81 -9.32 14.46
C VAL A 23 -6.97 -8.02 13.68
N ALA A 24 -7.69 -7.07 14.28
CA ALA A 24 -7.88 -5.76 13.69
C ALA A 24 -6.51 -5.07 13.58
N GLN A 25 -6.11 -4.66 12.36
CA GLN A 25 -4.89 -3.89 12.16
C GLN A 25 -5.01 -2.54 12.88
N THR A 26 -3.95 -2.19 13.59
CA THR A 26 -3.84 -0.95 14.36
C THR A 26 -2.75 -0.05 13.81
N THR A 27 -2.73 1.20 14.24
CA THR A 27 -1.66 2.15 13.91
C THR A 27 -0.27 1.59 14.24
N LYS A 28 -0.14 0.84 15.35
CA LYS A 28 1.13 0.24 15.80
C LYS A 28 1.68 -0.81 14.82
N ASP A 29 0.83 -1.51 14.09
CA ASP A 29 1.25 -2.56 13.15
C ASP A 29 1.96 -1.97 11.93
N LEU A 30 1.64 -0.73 11.54
CA LEU A 30 2.29 -0.02 10.45
C LEU A 30 3.62 0.63 10.85
N VAL A 31 3.85 0.90 12.15
CA VAL A 31 5.09 1.59 12.59
C VAL A 31 6.32 0.94 12.01
N GLY A 32 7.18 1.75 11.39
CA GLY A 32 8.44 1.34 10.78
C GLY A 32 8.68 1.94 9.41
N THR A 33 9.71 1.43 8.75
CA THR A 33 10.12 1.87 7.41
C THR A 33 9.79 0.78 6.40
N TRP A 34 9.24 1.19 5.27
CA TRP A 34 8.74 0.30 4.23
C TRP A 34 9.25 0.75 2.87
N ARG A 35 9.73 -0.18 2.06
CA ARG A 35 10.05 0.10 0.65
C ARG A 35 8.86 -0.22 -0.24
N ASN A 36 8.67 0.56 -1.28
CA ASN A 36 7.71 0.25 -2.33
C ASN A 36 8.16 -1.01 -3.09
N VAL A 37 7.22 -1.93 -3.36
CA VAL A 37 7.45 -3.16 -4.14
C VAL A 37 6.75 -3.08 -5.47
N SER A 38 5.53 -2.51 -5.48
CA SER A 38 4.77 -2.28 -6.70
C SER A 38 3.80 -1.12 -6.51
N ASN A 39 3.52 -0.42 -7.61
CA ASN A 39 2.52 0.64 -7.67
C ASN A 39 1.80 0.55 -9.00
N VAL A 40 0.66 -0.11 -9.00
CA VAL A 40 -0.09 -0.45 -10.22
C VAL A 40 -1.38 0.34 -10.28
N ASN A 41 -1.61 1.04 -11.37
CA ASN A 41 -2.91 1.64 -11.67
C ASN A 41 -3.77 0.66 -12.47
N ILE A 42 -4.98 0.42 -11.97
CA ILE A 42 -6.02 -0.37 -12.63
C ILE A 42 -7.00 0.63 -13.23
N ARG A 43 -7.05 0.70 -14.55
CA ARG A 43 -7.94 1.60 -15.29
C ARG A 43 -9.38 1.08 -15.30
N GLN A 44 -10.31 1.90 -15.76
CA GLN A 44 -11.73 1.52 -15.85
C GLN A 44 -12.00 0.33 -16.79
N ASP A 45 -11.17 0.16 -17.81
CA ASP A 45 -11.23 -0.97 -18.73
C ASP A 45 -10.57 -2.27 -18.19
N GLY A 46 -10.10 -2.22 -16.92
CA GLY A 46 -9.41 -3.33 -16.27
C GLY A 46 -7.92 -3.45 -16.63
N SER A 47 -7.41 -2.65 -17.56
CA SER A 47 -5.98 -2.66 -17.88
C SER A 47 -5.12 -2.19 -16.72
N ARG A 48 -3.91 -2.73 -16.61
CA ARG A 48 -2.98 -2.47 -15.51
C ARG A 48 -1.71 -1.81 -16.04
N ALA A 49 -1.23 -0.80 -15.35
CA ALA A 49 0.02 -0.13 -15.69
C ALA A 49 0.80 0.24 -14.43
N ASP A 50 2.13 0.07 -14.49
CA ASP A 50 3.01 0.55 -13.44
C ASP A 50 3.03 2.08 -13.43
N VAL A 51 2.73 2.71 -12.30
CA VAL A 51 2.63 4.18 -12.20
C VAL A 51 4.01 4.83 -12.26
N PHE A 52 5.01 4.22 -11.64
CA PHE A 52 6.38 4.75 -11.57
C PHE A 52 7.37 3.84 -12.33
N GLY A 53 6.93 3.22 -13.46
CA GLY A 53 7.73 2.26 -14.21
C GLY A 53 7.91 0.92 -13.49
N ARG A 54 8.49 -0.07 -14.19
CA ARG A 54 8.71 -1.42 -13.65
C ARG A 54 9.68 -1.47 -12.48
N SER A 55 10.60 -0.52 -12.43
CA SER A 55 11.61 -0.38 -11.38
C SER A 55 11.26 0.70 -10.36
N GLY A 56 9.99 1.11 -10.31
CA GLY A 56 9.52 2.15 -9.39
C GLY A 56 10.04 1.92 -7.98
N THR A 57 10.60 2.97 -7.39
CA THR A 57 11.18 2.95 -6.06
C THR A 57 10.41 3.89 -5.14
N GLY A 58 10.40 3.57 -3.87
CA GLY A 58 9.74 4.42 -2.91
C GLY A 58 9.97 3.97 -1.48
N MET A 59 9.71 4.89 -0.58
CA MET A 59 9.81 4.66 0.84
C MET A 59 8.58 5.23 1.54
N ALA A 60 8.05 4.49 2.50
CA ALA A 60 7.08 4.97 3.47
C ALA A 60 7.65 4.81 4.88
N ILE A 61 7.52 5.85 5.68
CA ILE A 61 7.89 5.84 7.09
C ILE A 61 6.63 6.14 7.89
N PHE A 62 6.33 5.25 8.83
CA PHE A 62 5.24 5.42 9.79
C PHE A 62 5.85 5.50 11.18
N ALA A 63 5.79 6.68 11.77
CA ALA A 63 6.33 6.93 13.10
C ALA A 63 5.32 6.53 14.20
N SER A 64 5.82 6.19 15.38
CA SER A 64 5.00 5.76 16.51
C SER A 64 4.14 6.87 17.11
N ASP A 65 4.46 8.12 16.81
CA ASP A 65 3.70 9.31 17.20
C ASP A 65 2.52 9.61 16.27
N GLY A 66 2.27 8.75 15.26
CA GLY A 66 1.20 8.91 14.30
C GLY A 66 1.55 9.79 13.09
N ARG A 67 2.82 10.15 12.89
CA ARG A 67 3.29 10.86 11.70
C ARG A 67 3.72 9.89 10.60
N PHE A 68 3.60 10.33 9.37
CA PHE A 68 4.06 9.56 8.21
C PHE A 68 4.76 10.44 7.18
N ALA A 69 5.61 9.82 6.38
CA ALA A 69 6.13 10.37 5.13
C ALA A 69 6.18 9.27 4.07
N ILE A 70 5.78 9.59 2.85
CA ILE A 70 5.79 8.68 1.71
C ILE A 70 6.43 9.38 0.53
N VAL A 71 7.35 8.70 -0.15
CA VAL A 71 7.96 9.14 -1.42
C VAL A 71 7.96 7.96 -2.38
N ASN A 72 7.52 8.18 -3.62
CA ASN A 72 7.66 7.24 -4.73
C ASN A 72 8.28 7.95 -5.92
N ASN A 73 9.18 7.26 -6.62
CA ASN A 73 9.87 7.78 -7.78
C ASN A 73 9.94 6.73 -8.90
N ASN A 74 9.90 7.21 -10.13
CA ASN A 74 10.32 6.46 -11.29
C ASN A 74 11.82 6.71 -11.53
N PRO A 75 12.70 5.71 -11.34
CA PRO A 75 14.14 5.87 -11.56
C PRO A 75 14.52 6.11 -13.02
N ASP A 76 13.59 5.81 -13.96
CA ASP A 76 13.79 6.01 -15.39
C ASP A 76 13.42 7.45 -15.84
N THR A 77 13.03 8.32 -14.90
CA THR A 77 12.76 9.74 -15.19
C THR A 77 14.04 10.40 -15.74
N PRO A 78 13.99 11.03 -16.93
CA PRO A 78 15.14 11.70 -17.50
C PRO A 78 15.74 12.75 -16.57
N LYS A 79 17.05 12.84 -16.56
CA LYS A 79 17.76 13.92 -15.86
C LYS A 79 17.58 15.24 -16.61
N PHE A 80 17.52 16.34 -15.88
CA PHE A 80 17.53 17.67 -16.46
C PHE A 80 18.85 17.90 -17.20
N ALA A 81 18.78 18.21 -18.50
CA ALA A 81 19.97 18.47 -19.34
C ALA A 81 20.81 19.63 -18.81
N SER A 82 20.14 20.67 -18.27
CA SER A 82 20.79 21.83 -17.67
C SER A 82 21.43 21.53 -16.31
N ASN A 83 21.18 20.37 -15.70
CA ASN A 83 21.50 20.07 -14.29
C ASN A 83 20.97 21.15 -13.30
N ASN A 84 19.96 21.90 -13.69
CA ASN A 84 19.31 22.94 -12.92
C ASN A 84 17.78 22.76 -12.96
N ARG A 85 17.18 22.39 -11.82
CA ARG A 85 15.74 22.12 -11.74
C ARG A 85 14.84 23.32 -12.10
N ALA A 86 15.36 24.54 -12.04
CA ALA A 86 14.63 25.74 -12.43
C ALA A 86 14.68 26.01 -13.93
N GLN A 87 15.49 25.28 -14.70
CA GLN A 87 15.74 25.44 -16.12
C GLN A 87 15.38 24.19 -16.94
N GLY A 88 14.44 23.40 -16.44
CA GLY A 88 13.94 22.23 -17.17
C GLY A 88 13.07 22.64 -18.34
N THR A 89 13.13 21.86 -19.43
CA THR A 89 12.16 21.98 -20.51
C THR A 89 10.74 21.60 -20.04
N PRO A 90 9.67 21.98 -20.75
CA PRO A 90 8.32 21.54 -20.43
C PRO A 90 8.20 20.02 -20.29
N GLU A 91 8.88 19.25 -21.15
CA GLU A 91 8.88 17.79 -21.16
C GLU A 91 9.59 17.22 -19.95
N GLU A 92 10.77 17.76 -19.60
CA GLU A 92 11.51 17.37 -18.38
C GLU A 92 10.71 17.66 -17.13
N ASN A 93 10.09 18.81 -17.02
CA ASN A 93 9.25 19.20 -15.90
C ASN A 93 8.03 18.28 -15.79
N LYS A 94 7.35 17.97 -16.90
CA LYS A 94 6.24 17.03 -16.96
C LYS A 94 6.67 15.63 -16.52
N ALA A 95 7.80 15.14 -17.02
CA ALA A 95 8.35 13.83 -16.67
C ALA A 95 8.67 13.76 -15.17
N ALA A 96 9.28 14.78 -14.59
CA ALA A 96 9.59 14.86 -13.16
C ALA A 96 8.33 14.85 -12.30
N VAL A 97 7.29 15.59 -12.68
CA VAL A 97 6.01 15.64 -11.96
C VAL A 97 5.28 14.30 -12.04
N LEU A 98 5.20 13.68 -13.21
CA LEU A 98 4.53 12.38 -13.39
C LEU A 98 5.36 11.23 -12.82
N GLY A 99 6.67 11.37 -12.76
CA GLY A 99 7.60 10.35 -12.28
C GLY A 99 7.78 10.33 -10.76
N SER A 100 7.14 11.23 -10.02
CA SER A 100 7.32 11.26 -8.57
C SER A 100 6.09 11.73 -7.81
N ILE A 101 5.94 11.25 -6.58
CA ILE A 101 4.97 11.77 -5.62
C ILE A 101 5.55 11.70 -4.21
N ALA A 102 5.40 12.79 -3.46
CA ALA A 102 5.76 12.83 -2.05
C ALA A 102 4.61 13.43 -1.25
N LEU A 103 4.38 12.90 -0.05
CA LEU A 103 3.39 13.43 0.89
C LEU A 103 3.76 13.06 2.33
N TYR A 104 3.34 13.92 3.25
CA TYR A 104 3.55 13.70 4.68
C TYR A 104 2.40 14.29 5.50
N GLY A 105 2.30 13.89 6.76
CA GLY A 105 1.29 14.36 7.70
C GLY A 105 1.07 13.39 8.85
N THR A 106 -0.19 13.21 9.27
CA THR A 106 -0.56 12.26 10.31
C THR A 106 -1.43 11.14 9.77
N TYR A 107 -1.39 9.98 10.44
CA TYR A 107 -2.16 8.81 10.05
C TYR A 107 -2.81 8.10 11.25
N SER A 108 -3.88 7.39 10.96
CA SER A 108 -4.52 6.45 11.88
C SER A 108 -5.01 5.21 11.12
N VAL A 109 -5.22 4.10 11.83
CA VAL A 109 -5.74 2.86 11.24
C VAL A 109 -6.95 2.41 12.02
N VAL A 110 -8.08 2.24 11.32
CA VAL A 110 -9.33 1.73 11.88
C VAL A 110 -9.97 0.77 10.86
N ASN A 111 -10.31 -0.43 11.29
CA ASN A 111 -11.04 -1.41 10.47
C ASN A 111 -10.46 -1.62 9.05
N LYS A 112 -9.15 -1.85 8.96
CA LYS A 112 -8.42 -2.04 7.69
C LYS A 112 -8.42 -0.79 6.77
N VAL A 113 -8.75 0.37 7.29
CA VAL A 113 -8.64 1.64 6.57
C VAL A 113 -7.56 2.48 7.24
N ILE A 114 -6.59 2.92 6.44
CA ILE A 114 -5.62 3.93 6.86
C ILE A 114 -6.17 5.29 6.44
N ALA A 115 -6.40 6.16 7.42
CA ALA A 115 -6.77 7.56 7.18
C ALA A 115 -5.52 8.42 7.31
N PHE A 116 -5.22 9.18 6.26
CA PHE A 116 -4.12 10.15 6.20
C PHE A 116 -4.68 11.56 6.25
N LYS A 117 -4.19 12.40 7.17
CA LYS A 117 -4.34 13.87 7.09
C LYS A 117 -3.08 14.42 6.47
N VAL A 118 -3.15 14.85 5.22
CA VAL A 118 -2.00 15.30 4.42
C VAL A 118 -1.68 16.75 4.78
N GLU A 119 -0.54 16.98 5.44
CA GLU A 119 -0.06 18.32 5.79
C GLU A 119 0.70 18.96 4.63
N GLY A 120 1.37 18.16 3.79
CA GLY A 120 2.04 18.62 2.58
C GLY A 120 2.21 17.51 1.55
N SER A 121 2.22 17.92 0.27
CA SER A 121 2.40 17.01 -0.87
C SER A 121 3.08 17.70 -2.04
N SER A 122 3.88 16.94 -2.81
CA SER A 122 4.39 17.38 -4.11
C SER A 122 3.28 17.53 -5.17
N TYR A 123 2.12 16.92 -4.96
CA TYR A 123 0.89 17.20 -5.70
C TYR A 123 0.03 18.17 -4.87
N PRO A 124 0.00 19.47 -5.22
CA PRO A 124 -0.58 20.53 -4.37
C PRO A 124 -2.03 20.27 -3.95
N ASN A 125 -2.82 19.61 -4.83
CA ASN A 125 -4.23 19.32 -4.59
C ASN A 125 -4.48 18.35 -3.41
N TRP A 126 -3.42 17.67 -2.92
CA TRP A 126 -3.54 16.78 -1.77
C TRP A 126 -3.24 17.46 -0.44
N THR A 127 -2.56 18.61 -0.46
CA THR A 127 -2.26 19.38 0.76
C THR A 127 -3.54 19.83 1.44
N GLY A 128 -3.65 19.60 2.74
CA GLY A 128 -4.82 19.95 3.54
C GLY A 128 -6.00 18.96 3.42
N THR A 129 -5.86 17.85 2.67
CA THR A 129 -6.93 16.88 2.49
C THR A 129 -6.82 15.69 3.46
N GLU A 130 -7.96 15.02 3.67
CA GLU A 130 -7.99 13.69 4.27
C GLU A 130 -8.13 12.64 3.16
N GLN A 131 -7.27 11.63 3.21
CA GLN A 131 -7.26 10.55 2.22
C GLN A 131 -7.34 9.19 2.91
N LYS A 132 -8.02 8.24 2.29
CA LYS A 132 -8.20 6.88 2.80
C LYS A 132 -7.51 5.86 1.91
N ARG A 133 -6.92 4.83 2.52
CA ARG A 133 -6.33 3.67 1.86
C ARG A 133 -6.95 2.41 2.46
N ASN A 134 -7.53 1.58 1.61
CA ASN A 134 -8.12 0.32 2.06
C ASN A 134 -7.04 -0.76 2.06
N LEU A 135 -6.73 -1.35 3.21
CA LEU A 135 -5.81 -2.49 3.31
C LEU A 135 -6.44 -3.71 2.65
N LYS A 136 -5.83 -4.17 1.59
CA LYS A 136 -6.20 -5.39 0.83
C LYS A 136 -5.60 -6.63 1.46
N SER A 137 -4.33 -6.52 1.87
CA SER A 137 -3.58 -7.55 2.59
C SER A 137 -2.67 -6.91 3.61
N PHE A 138 -2.37 -7.63 4.69
CA PHE A 138 -1.44 -7.20 5.70
C PHE A 138 -0.79 -8.42 6.38
N THR A 139 0.55 -8.39 6.42
CA THR A 139 1.39 -9.29 7.19
C THR A 139 2.41 -8.47 7.99
N LYS A 140 3.20 -9.11 8.84
CA LYS A 140 4.27 -8.45 9.58
C LYS A 140 5.29 -7.75 8.65
N ASP A 141 5.56 -8.33 7.48
CA ASP A 141 6.64 -7.91 6.59
C ASP A 141 6.16 -7.27 5.27
N GLU A 142 4.87 -7.38 4.94
CA GLU A 142 4.34 -6.85 3.69
C GLU A 142 2.86 -6.45 3.82
N PHE A 143 2.48 -5.38 3.18
CA PHE A 143 1.06 -5.02 3.02
C PHE A 143 0.77 -4.41 1.66
N THR A 144 -0.49 -4.53 1.24
CA THR A 144 -1.02 -3.88 0.04
C THR A 144 -2.24 -3.06 0.41
N TRP A 145 -2.30 -1.85 -0.10
CA TRP A 145 -3.50 -1.03 -0.05
C TRP A 145 -4.02 -0.65 -1.43
N SER A 146 -5.27 -0.21 -1.48
CA SER A 146 -5.86 0.40 -2.67
C SER A 146 -6.41 1.80 -2.36
N LEU A 147 -6.41 2.66 -3.39
CA LEU A 147 -6.88 4.03 -3.33
C LEU A 147 -7.36 4.49 -4.71
N PRO A 148 -8.24 5.52 -4.80
CA PRO A 148 -8.46 6.23 -6.05
C PRO A 148 -7.15 6.87 -6.53
N ALA A 149 -6.77 6.61 -7.79
CA ALA A 149 -5.53 7.15 -8.33
C ALA A 149 -5.72 8.62 -8.79
N SER A 150 -4.70 9.47 -8.58
CA SER A 150 -4.71 10.88 -9.00
C SER A 150 -4.75 11.07 -10.52
N ILE A 151 -4.43 10.01 -11.26
CA ILE A 151 -4.46 9.97 -12.74
C ILE A 151 -5.69 9.24 -13.29
N GLY A 152 -6.67 8.93 -12.41
CA GLY A 152 -7.87 8.14 -12.71
C GLY A 152 -7.67 6.64 -12.51
N GLY A 153 -8.77 5.92 -12.25
CA GLY A 153 -8.77 4.49 -11.91
C GLY A 153 -8.47 4.22 -10.43
N THR A 154 -7.96 3.03 -10.13
CA THR A 154 -7.62 2.58 -8.77
C THR A 154 -6.14 2.21 -8.73
N ALA A 155 -5.40 2.79 -7.79
CA ALA A 155 -4.03 2.37 -7.53
C ALA A 155 -4.02 1.23 -6.48
N GLU A 156 -3.22 0.20 -6.74
CA GLU A 156 -2.81 -0.82 -5.77
C GLU A 156 -1.32 -0.68 -5.51
N VAL A 157 -0.95 -0.51 -4.25
CA VAL A 157 0.43 -0.25 -3.85
C VAL A 157 0.85 -1.26 -2.80
N THR A 158 1.94 -1.97 -3.07
CA THR A 158 2.50 -2.97 -2.17
C THR A 158 3.79 -2.45 -1.53
N TRP A 159 3.91 -2.65 -0.25
CA TRP A 159 5.01 -2.22 0.60
C TRP A 159 5.61 -3.40 1.34
N ARG A 160 6.93 -3.46 1.41
CA ARG A 160 7.67 -4.45 2.19
C ARG A 160 8.50 -3.77 3.26
N ARG A 161 8.44 -4.31 4.49
CA ARG A 161 9.16 -3.77 5.64
C ARG A 161 10.67 -3.83 5.41
N LEU A 162 11.35 -2.74 5.72
CA LEU A 162 12.81 -2.71 5.84
C LEU A 162 13.19 -3.19 7.25
N LYS A 163 14.20 -4.06 7.30
CA LYS A 163 14.78 -4.58 8.56
C LYS A 163 15.95 -3.73 8.96
#